data_d170c7016e3313be9624167292770716
#
_entry.id   d170c7016e3313be9624167292770716
#
_cell.length_a   1.000
_cell.length_b   1.000
_cell.length_c   1.000
_cell.angle_alpha   90.00
_cell.angle_beta   90.00
_cell.angle_gamma   90.00
#
_symmetry.space_group_name_H-M   'P 1'
#
loop_
_entity.id
_entity.type
_entity.pdbx_description
1 polymer ?
#
loop_
_entity_poly.entity_id
_entity_poly.type
_entity_poly.pdbx_seq_one_letter_code
_entity_poly.pdbx_strand_id
1 'polypeptide(L)'
;VLTLSLDLCDTMSFTAYHEHLVEEQPEIALLVNNAGCGYLGNIGEIDTVSQTRMIDLNLRALTAITNLSVPYMEVGSRILNVSSIASFCPTPRMTVYSATKAYVSAYTIGAAEELKAKGITVTAVCPGPMATEFLAVGHVVDSRPFELLPYCDQVQVAGGALRAAKAGQTIYTPRLFYKFYRLLAKLTPAKLMVKLTKT
;
A
#
# COMPACT_ATOMS: atom_id res chain seq x y z
N VAL A 1 -0.80 -18.27 17.28
CA VAL A 1 -0.74 -16.89 16.73
C VAL A 1 -0.15 -16.02 17.83
N LEU A 2 0.97 -15.36 17.52
CA LEU A 2 1.52 -14.31 18.39
C LEU A 2 0.93 -12.96 17.95
N THR A 3 0.62 -12.09 18.91
CA THR A 3 0.05 -10.77 18.68
C THR A 3 0.92 -9.72 19.35
N LEU A 4 1.37 -8.72 18.62
CA LEU A 4 2.09 -7.57 19.13
C LEU A 4 1.26 -6.31 18.85
N SER A 5 0.74 -5.66 19.90
CA SER A 5 -0.08 -4.46 19.77
C SER A 5 0.82 -3.22 19.76
N LEU A 6 0.93 -2.56 18.58
CA LEU A 6 1.80 -1.40 18.37
C LEU A 6 1.04 -0.29 17.64
N ASP A 7 1.21 0.97 18.05
CA ASP A 7 0.83 2.11 17.21
C ASP A 7 1.97 2.38 16.20
N LEU A 8 1.77 1.98 14.95
CA LEU A 8 2.77 2.15 13.90
C LEU A 8 3.02 3.63 13.50
N CYS A 9 2.26 4.57 14.06
CA CYS A 9 2.57 6.00 13.96
C CYS A 9 3.54 6.48 15.05
N ASP A 10 3.80 5.67 16.07
CA ASP A 10 4.80 5.96 17.11
C ASP A 10 6.15 5.34 16.73
N THR A 11 7.21 6.15 16.82
CA THR A 11 8.58 5.71 16.52
C THR A 11 9.07 4.64 17.49
N MET A 12 8.64 4.68 18.76
CA MET A 12 9.01 3.68 19.77
C MET A 12 8.49 2.28 19.44
N SER A 13 7.40 2.19 18.67
CA SER A 13 6.88 0.92 18.18
C SER A 13 7.86 0.16 17.28
N PHE A 14 8.73 0.86 16.57
CA PHE A 14 9.76 0.22 15.73
C PHE A 14 10.88 -0.37 16.58
N THR A 15 11.21 0.26 17.71
CA THR A 15 12.15 -0.30 18.69
C THR A 15 11.58 -1.58 19.30
N ALA A 16 10.34 -1.54 19.79
CA ALA A 16 9.68 -2.71 20.34
C ALA A 16 9.53 -3.86 19.33
N TYR A 17 9.23 -3.53 18.06
CA TYR A 17 9.20 -4.53 16.99
C TYR A 17 10.58 -5.14 16.73
N HIS A 18 11.63 -4.33 16.70
CA HIS A 18 13.01 -4.80 16.55
C HIS A 18 13.45 -5.72 17.70
N GLU A 19 13.19 -5.31 18.95
CA GLU A 19 13.47 -6.12 20.15
C GLU A 19 12.77 -7.48 20.07
N HIS A 20 11.50 -7.51 19.65
CA HIS A 20 10.76 -8.76 19.45
C HIS A 20 11.39 -9.64 18.34
N LEU A 21 11.85 -9.07 17.23
CA LEU A 21 12.56 -9.83 16.20
C LEU A 21 13.90 -10.39 16.70
N VAL A 22 14.62 -9.64 17.51
CA VAL A 22 15.89 -10.10 18.12
C VAL A 22 15.66 -11.23 19.11
N GLU A 23 14.58 -11.15 19.90
CA GLU A 23 14.23 -12.18 20.88
C GLU A 23 13.76 -13.47 20.23
N GLU A 24 12.81 -13.38 19.30
CA GLU A 24 12.15 -14.54 18.66
C GLU A 24 12.96 -15.16 17.52
N GLN A 25 13.88 -14.41 16.89
CA GLN A 25 14.66 -14.86 15.72
C GLN A 25 13.81 -15.58 14.67
N PRO A 26 12.68 -14.99 14.21
CA PRO A 26 11.75 -15.69 13.35
C PRO A 26 12.31 -15.88 11.95
N GLU A 27 11.96 -16.98 11.27
CA GLU A 27 12.10 -17.09 9.82
C GLU A 27 10.85 -16.50 9.15
N ILE A 28 10.99 -15.33 8.50
CA ILE A 28 9.87 -14.61 7.89
C ILE A 28 9.69 -15.08 6.43
N ALA A 29 8.78 -16.01 6.19
CA ALA A 29 8.45 -16.47 4.85
C ALA A 29 7.58 -15.48 4.04
N LEU A 30 6.75 -14.69 4.74
CA LEU A 30 5.86 -13.68 4.13
C LEU A 30 5.68 -12.47 5.05
N LEU A 31 6.04 -11.29 4.57
CA LEU A 31 5.71 -10.01 5.18
C LEU A 31 4.56 -9.35 4.42
N VAL A 32 3.51 -8.93 5.13
CA VAL A 32 2.38 -8.20 4.53
C VAL A 32 2.24 -6.82 5.17
N ASN A 33 2.69 -5.79 4.48
CA ASN A 33 2.48 -4.39 4.88
C ASN A 33 1.08 -3.96 4.43
N ASN A 34 0.09 -4.21 5.28
CA ASN A 34 -1.33 -3.93 5.01
C ASN A 34 -1.85 -2.68 5.72
N ALA A 35 -1.26 -2.32 6.87
CA ALA A 35 -1.70 -1.15 7.64
C ALA A 35 -1.67 0.12 6.78
N GLY A 36 -2.74 0.90 6.86
CA GLY A 36 -2.84 2.14 6.11
C GLY A 36 -4.15 2.86 6.35
N CYS A 37 -4.13 4.18 6.18
CA CYS A 37 -5.31 5.04 6.26
C CYS A 37 -5.37 6.01 5.07
N GLY A 38 -6.52 6.62 4.88
CA GLY A 38 -6.75 7.63 3.85
C GLY A 38 -7.91 8.53 4.25
N TYR A 39 -7.83 9.79 3.88
CA TYR A 39 -8.87 10.79 4.13
C TYR A 39 -9.23 11.50 2.82
N LEU A 40 -10.51 11.84 2.68
CA LEU A 40 -11.06 12.57 1.54
C LEU A 40 -11.37 14.01 1.93
N GLY A 41 -10.76 14.96 1.26
CA GLY A 41 -10.97 16.42 1.44
C GLY A 41 -9.90 17.21 0.73
N ASN A 42 -10.15 18.49 0.48
CA ASN A 42 -9.16 19.39 -0.12
C ASN A 42 -8.02 19.69 0.88
N ILE A 43 -6.89 20.15 0.35
CA ILE A 43 -5.82 20.70 1.20
C ILE A 43 -6.37 21.89 2.00
N GLY A 44 -6.20 21.82 3.33
CA GLY A 44 -6.73 22.80 4.27
C GLY A 44 -8.10 22.45 4.87
N GLU A 45 -8.83 21.47 4.35
CA GLU A 45 -10.08 20.96 4.93
C GLU A 45 -9.84 19.83 5.95
N ILE A 46 -8.87 18.96 5.67
CA ILE A 46 -8.46 17.88 6.58
C ILE A 46 -7.42 18.44 7.56
N ASP A 47 -7.59 18.17 8.84
CA ASP A 47 -6.66 18.60 9.87
C ASP A 47 -5.22 18.07 9.62
N THR A 48 -4.23 18.82 10.09
CA THR A 48 -2.81 18.52 9.84
C THR A 48 -2.39 17.16 10.43
N VAL A 49 -2.93 16.78 11.59
CA VAL A 49 -2.59 15.52 12.25
C VAL A 49 -3.03 14.33 11.40
N SER A 50 -4.27 14.36 10.91
CA SER A 50 -4.78 13.33 9.99
C SER A 50 -3.97 13.26 8.69
N GLN A 51 -3.59 14.40 8.12
CA GLN A 51 -2.76 14.45 6.91
C GLN A 51 -1.38 13.83 7.13
N THR A 52 -0.70 14.18 8.23
CA THR A 52 0.64 13.66 8.54
C THR A 52 0.60 12.21 8.99
N ARG A 53 -0.46 11.79 9.70
CA ARG A 53 -0.69 10.40 10.08
C ARG A 53 -0.76 9.45 8.87
N MET A 54 -1.31 9.90 7.73
CA MET A 54 -1.23 9.12 6.48
C MET A 54 0.22 8.86 6.04
N ILE A 55 1.10 9.84 6.22
CA ILE A 55 2.52 9.70 5.88
C ILE A 55 3.18 8.72 6.85
N ASP A 56 2.94 8.91 8.15
CA ASP A 56 3.51 8.05 9.19
C ASP A 56 3.12 6.59 9.00
N LEU A 57 1.83 6.31 8.82
CA LEU A 57 1.33 4.94 8.71
C LEU A 57 1.64 4.31 7.34
N ASN A 58 1.34 5.03 6.24
CA ASN A 58 1.43 4.43 4.91
C ASN A 58 2.88 4.36 4.37
N LEU A 59 3.79 5.23 4.84
CA LEU A 59 5.18 5.32 4.36
C LEU A 59 6.19 4.91 5.43
N ARG A 60 6.27 5.70 6.52
CA ARG A 60 7.31 5.50 7.53
C ARG A 60 7.21 4.11 8.15
N ALA A 61 6.01 3.69 8.55
CA ALA A 61 5.80 2.36 9.12
C ALA A 61 6.16 1.25 8.14
N LEU A 62 5.67 1.31 6.91
CA LEU A 62 5.97 0.32 5.86
C LEU A 62 7.50 0.22 5.63
N THR A 63 8.18 1.35 5.53
CA THR A 63 9.62 1.40 5.29
C THR A 63 10.39 0.81 6.48
N ALA A 64 10.04 1.21 7.72
CA ALA A 64 10.69 0.73 8.93
C ALA A 64 10.49 -0.78 9.14
N ILE A 65 9.24 -1.26 9.07
CA ILE A 65 8.90 -2.68 9.25
C ILE A 65 9.59 -3.52 8.18
N THR A 66 9.58 -3.09 6.91
CA THR A 66 10.28 -3.83 5.85
C THR A 66 11.77 -3.93 6.13
N ASN A 67 12.42 -2.80 6.46
CA ASN A 67 13.86 -2.76 6.72
C ASN A 67 14.27 -3.63 7.91
N LEU A 68 13.50 -3.61 8.99
CA LEU A 68 13.73 -4.44 10.17
C LEU A 68 13.48 -5.94 9.91
N SER A 69 12.55 -6.28 9.04
CA SER A 69 12.18 -7.68 8.74
C SER A 69 13.11 -8.37 7.76
N VAL A 70 13.71 -7.63 6.81
CA VAL A 70 14.56 -8.21 5.74
C VAL A 70 15.72 -9.07 6.26
N PRO A 71 16.40 -8.76 7.39
CA PRO A 71 17.44 -9.62 7.95
C PRO A 71 16.96 -11.01 8.37
N TYR A 72 15.66 -11.18 8.61
CA TYR A 72 15.01 -12.43 9.04
C TYR A 72 14.31 -13.15 7.89
N MET A 73 14.57 -12.75 6.65
CA MET A 73 14.00 -13.33 5.43
C MET A 73 15.04 -14.10 4.65
N GLU A 74 14.65 -15.26 4.13
CA GLU A 74 15.50 -16.15 3.36
C GLU A 74 15.09 -16.25 1.88
N VAL A 75 15.85 -17.02 1.11
CA VAL A 75 15.54 -17.32 -0.30
C VAL A 75 14.13 -17.94 -0.39
N GLY A 76 13.31 -17.36 -1.26
CA GLY A 76 11.91 -17.76 -1.42
C GLY A 76 10.92 -16.97 -0.56
N SER A 77 11.39 -16.13 0.36
CA SER A 77 10.54 -15.21 1.14
C SER A 77 9.88 -14.15 0.25
N ARG A 78 8.78 -13.57 0.73
CA ARG A 78 7.95 -12.64 -0.04
C ARG A 78 7.53 -11.44 0.78
N ILE A 79 7.46 -10.28 0.12
CA ILE A 79 6.90 -9.05 0.71
C ILE A 79 5.70 -8.62 -0.14
N LEU A 80 4.56 -8.40 0.50
CA LEU A 80 3.36 -7.80 -0.09
C LEU A 80 3.14 -6.41 0.50
N ASN A 81 3.18 -5.39 -0.32
CA ASN A 81 2.91 -4.02 0.05
C ASN A 81 1.53 -3.59 -0.48
N VAL A 82 0.59 -3.24 0.39
CA VAL A 82 -0.76 -2.82 -0.04
C VAL A 82 -0.73 -1.35 -0.47
N SER A 83 -0.68 -1.17 -1.79
CA SER A 83 -0.81 0.10 -2.48
C SER A 83 -2.28 0.36 -2.86
N SER A 84 -2.55 0.99 -3.99
CA SER A 84 -3.88 1.31 -4.52
C SER A 84 -3.79 1.66 -6.01
N ILE A 85 -4.91 1.63 -6.74
CA ILE A 85 -5.03 2.29 -8.06
C ILE A 85 -4.75 3.79 -7.98
N ALA A 86 -4.95 4.42 -6.82
CA ALA A 86 -4.60 5.83 -6.57
C ALA A 86 -3.10 6.11 -6.70
N SER A 87 -2.25 5.07 -6.70
CA SER A 87 -0.81 5.19 -6.94
C SER A 87 -0.46 5.53 -8.39
N PHE A 88 -1.38 5.32 -9.33
CA PHE A 88 -1.10 5.49 -10.75
C PHE A 88 -1.29 6.93 -11.25
N CYS A 89 -2.05 7.73 -10.51
CA CYS A 89 -2.31 9.13 -10.84
C CYS A 89 -2.63 9.94 -9.58
N PRO A 90 -2.10 11.18 -9.46
CA PRO A 90 -2.53 12.10 -8.40
C PRO A 90 -4.06 12.30 -8.44
N THR A 91 -4.72 12.12 -7.31
CA THR A 91 -6.18 12.24 -7.21
C THR A 91 -6.53 13.45 -6.35
N PRO A 92 -7.11 14.52 -6.91
CA PRO A 92 -7.59 15.67 -6.12
C PRO A 92 -8.53 15.21 -5.00
N ARG A 93 -8.54 15.94 -3.90
CA ARG A 93 -9.20 15.59 -2.62
C ARG A 93 -8.63 14.36 -1.91
N MET A 94 -7.81 13.56 -2.57
CA MET A 94 -7.02 12.46 -1.98
C MET A 94 -5.52 12.67 -2.24
N THR A 95 -5.05 13.91 -2.28
CA THR A 95 -3.69 14.28 -2.70
C THR A 95 -2.63 13.56 -1.87
N VAL A 96 -2.70 13.64 -0.54
CA VAL A 96 -1.72 12.97 0.33
C VAL A 96 -1.85 11.46 0.22
N TYR A 97 -3.07 10.92 0.24
CA TYR A 97 -3.28 9.48 0.08
C TYR A 97 -2.68 8.95 -1.23
N SER A 98 -3.01 9.57 -2.37
CA SER A 98 -2.48 9.13 -3.67
C SER A 98 -0.95 9.24 -3.73
N ALA A 99 -0.38 10.28 -3.15
CA ALA A 99 1.07 10.45 -3.03
C ALA A 99 1.70 9.35 -2.16
N THR A 100 1.08 8.98 -1.01
CA THR A 100 1.57 7.87 -0.18
C THR A 100 1.51 6.54 -0.95
N LYS A 101 0.45 6.26 -1.68
CA LYS A 101 0.33 5.02 -2.45
C LYS A 101 1.26 4.98 -3.68
N ALA A 102 1.58 6.14 -4.27
CA ALA A 102 2.61 6.26 -5.29
C ALA A 102 4.01 5.93 -4.73
N TYR A 103 4.32 6.44 -3.53
CA TYR A 103 5.54 6.05 -2.80
C TYR A 103 5.60 4.52 -2.63
N VAL A 104 4.55 3.90 -2.08
CA VAL A 104 4.51 2.44 -1.87
C VAL A 104 4.78 1.67 -3.15
N SER A 105 4.20 2.09 -4.28
CA SER A 105 4.43 1.45 -5.58
C SER A 105 5.88 1.64 -6.07
N ALA A 106 6.44 2.84 -5.96
CA ALA A 106 7.82 3.14 -6.35
C ALA A 106 8.83 2.41 -5.46
N TYR A 107 8.63 2.45 -4.13
CA TYR A 107 9.43 1.72 -3.15
C TYR A 107 9.45 0.22 -3.43
N THR A 108 8.28 -0.37 -3.73
CA THR A 108 8.17 -1.79 -4.06
C THR A 108 8.98 -2.16 -5.30
N ILE A 109 8.97 -1.31 -6.34
CA ILE A 109 9.75 -1.56 -7.57
C ILE A 109 11.25 -1.55 -7.27
N GLY A 110 11.73 -0.55 -6.51
CA GLY A 110 13.13 -0.48 -6.11
C GLY A 110 13.54 -1.66 -5.23
N ALA A 111 12.77 -1.93 -4.17
CA ALA A 111 13.03 -3.04 -3.26
C ALA A 111 13.01 -4.42 -3.95
N ALA A 112 12.15 -4.60 -4.98
CA ALA A 112 12.12 -5.84 -5.74
C ALA A 112 13.43 -6.08 -6.50
N GLU A 113 14.06 -5.05 -7.04
CA GLU A 113 15.35 -5.19 -7.72
C GLU A 113 16.50 -5.38 -6.72
N GLU A 114 16.52 -4.62 -5.62
CA GLU A 114 17.54 -4.72 -4.58
C GLU A 114 17.56 -6.11 -3.90
N LEU A 115 16.37 -6.67 -3.61
CA LEU A 115 16.22 -7.94 -2.90
C LEU A 115 16.26 -9.17 -3.82
N LYS A 116 16.29 -8.97 -5.12
CA LYS A 116 16.34 -10.05 -6.12
C LYS A 116 17.56 -10.97 -5.93
N ALA A 117 18.72 -10.41 -5.65
CA ALA A 117 19.93 -11.18 -5.39
C ALA A 117 19.84 -12.06 -4.13
N LYS A 118 18.96 -11.70 -3.18
CA LYS A 118 18.64 -12.48 -1.99
C LYS A 118 17.54 -13.52 -2.23
N GLY A 119 16.99 -13.61 -3.44
CA GLY A 119 15.88 -14.51 -3.75
C GLY A 119 14.56 -14.14 -3.10
N ILE A 120 14.40 -12.88 -2.66
CA ILE A 120 13.17 -12.35 -2.03
C ILE A 120 12.36 -11.62 -3.09
N THR A 121 11.07 -11.93 -3.18
CA THR A 121 10.15 -11.24 -4.10
C THR A 121 9.37 -10.13 -3.39
N VAL A 122 9.18 -8.99 -4.05
CA VAL A 122 8.42 -7.86 -3.50
C VAL A 122 7.31 -7.47 -4.47
N THR A 123 6.08 -7.40 -3.98
CA THR A 123 4.89 -7.15 -4.80
C THR A 123 4.04 -6.03 -4.22
N ALA A 124 3.77 -4.97 -5.00
CA ALA A 124 2.73 -4.00 -4.70
C ALA A 124 1.37 -4.51 -5.16
N VAL A 125 0.41 -4.54 -4.24
CA VAL A 125 -0.99 -4.87 -4.51
C VAL A 125 -1.74 -3.56 -4.73
N CYS A 126 -2.27 -3.33 -5.94
CA CYS A 126 -2.92 -2.08 -6.32
C CYS A 126 -4.42 -2.32 -6.61
N PRO A 127 -5.26 -2.52 -5.58
CA PRO A 127 -6.68 -2.74 -5.75
C PRO A 127 -7.42 -1.44 -6.05
N GLY A 128 -8.61 -1.59 -6.65
CA GLY A 128 -9.67 -0.57 -6.64
C GLY A 128 -10.38 -0.53 -5.28
N PRO A 129 -11.51 0.18 -5.17
CA PRO A 129 -12.31 0.23 -3.96
C PRO A 129 -12.69 -1.17 -3.48
N MET A 130 -12.66 -1.38 -2.18
CA MET A 130 -13.11 -2.59 -1.50
C MET A 130 -14.04 -2.19 -0.36
N ALA A 131 -15.09 -2.96 -0.11
CA ALA A 131 -16.01 -2.73 1.01
C ALA A 131 -15.30 -3.08 2.33
N THR A 132 -14.57 -2.14 2.89
CA THR A 132 -13.80 -2.26 4.13
C THR A 132 -14.08 -1.06 5.03
N GLU A 133 -13.70 -1.15 6.29
CA GLU A 133 -13.75 -0.03 7.25
C GLU A 133 -12.97 1.21 6.79
N PHE A 134 -11.98 1.03 5.90
CA PHE A 134 -11.20 2.12 5.31
C PHE A 134 -12.09 3.21 4.69
N LEU A 135 -13.18 2.83 4.02
CA LEU A 135 -14.10 3.78 3.39
C LEU A 135 -14.86 4.61 4.43
N ALA A 136 -15.28 3.97 5.54
CA ALA A 136 -16.00 4.64 6.60
C ALA A 136 -15.11 5.60 7.40
N VAL A 137 -13.92 5.13 7.80
CA VAL A 137 -12.97 5.92 8.59
C VAL A 137 -12.43 7.13 7.81
N GLY A 138 -12.23 6.99 6.50
CA GLY A 138 -11.70 8.05 5.63
C GLY A 138 -12.72 9.07 5.13
N HIS A 139 -14.00 8.97 5.55
CA HIS A 139 -15.13 9.76 5.00
C HIS A 139 -15.23 9.66 3.45
N VAL A 140 -14.78 8.52 2.89
CA VAL A 140 -14.71 8.30 1.44
C VAL A 140 -16.07 7.90 0.86
N VAL A 141 -17.01 7.48 1.73
CA VAL A 141 -18.33 6.94 1.35
C VAL A 141 -19.20 7.98 0.63
N ASP A 142 -19.01 9.27 0.89
CA ASP A 142 -19.85 10.34 0.37
C ASP A 142 -19.42 10.86 -1.01
N SER A 143 -18.53 10.17 -1.72
CA SER A 143 -18.08 10.64 -3.02
C SER A 143 -18.66 9.80 -4.17
N ARG A 144 -19.53 10.42 -5.00
CA ARG A 144 -20.13 9.81 -6.19
C ARG A 144 -19.15 9.07 -7.13
N PRO A 145 -17.89 9.54 -7.36
CA PRO A 145 -16.97 8.83 -8.21
C PRO A 145 -16.59 7.45 -7.71
N PHE A 146 -16.55 7.24 -6.37
CA PHE A 146 -16.26 5.92 -5.81
C PHE A 146 -17.40 4.92 -6.01
N GLU A 147 -18.65 5.38 -6.03
CA GLU A 147 -19.83 4.53 -6.30
C GLU A 147 -19.84 3.96 -7.73
N LEU A 148 -19.26 4.69 -8.67
CA LEU A 148 -19.18 4.29 -10.08
C LEU A 148 -18.02 3.33 -10.39
N LEU A 149 -17.05 3.19 -9.49
CA LEU A 149 -15.90 2.33 -9.69
C LEU A 149 -16.24 0.86 -9.37
N PRO A 150 -15.80 -0.11 -10.17
CA PRO A 150 -16.05 -1.52 -9.90
C PRO A 150 -15.36 -1.97 -8.61
N TYR A 151 -16.12 -2.29 -7.56
CA TYR A 151 -15.58 -2.79 -6.31
C TYR A 151 -14.82 -4.11 -6.49
N CYS A 152 -13.70 -4.25 -5.79
CA CYS A 152 -12.91 -5.47 -5.74
C CYS A 152 -13.34 -6.31 -4.53
N ASP A 153 -13.47 -7.62 -4.74
CA ASP A 153 -13.66 -8.59 -3.67
C ASP A 153 -12.35 -8.82 -2.91
N GLN A 154 -12.39 -8.71 -1.58
CA GLN A 154 -11.20 -8.78 -0.72
C GLN A 154 -10.50 -10.15 -0.81
N VAL A 155 -11.27 -11.24 -0.83
CA VAL A 155 -10.73 -12.61 -0.87
C VAL A 155 -10.05 -12.87 -2.22
N GLN A 156 -10.67 -12.42 -3.32
CA GLN A 156 -10.08 -12.54 -4.65
C GLN A 156 -8.81 -11.69 -4.78
N VAL A 157 -8.80 -10.48 -4.20
CA VAL A 157 -7.60 -9.62 -4.19
C VAL A 157 -6.48 -10.27 -3.40
N ALA A 158 -6.74 -10.77 -2.20
CA ALA A 158 -5.74 -11.44 -1.36
C ALA A 158 -5.17 -12.69 -2.04
N GLY A 159 -6.03 -13.57 -2.54
CA GLY A 159 -5.61 -14.77 -3.27
C GLY A 159 -4.83 -14.45 -4.55
N GLY A 160 -5.24 -13.40 -5.27
CA GLY A 160 -4.52 -12.91 -6.46
C GLY A 160 -3.15 -12.33 -6.12
N ALA A 161 -3.06 -11.57 -5.03
CA ALA A 161 -1.80 -11.00 -4.54
C ALA A 161 -0.79 -12.08 -4.16
N LEU A 162 -1.22 -13.11 -3.44
CA LEU A 162 -0.36 -14.25 -3.09
C LEU A 162 0.14 -15.00 -4.33
N ARG A 163 -0.72 -15.23 -5.32
CA ARG A 163 -0.30 -15.84 -6.60
C ARG A 163 0.69 -14.96 -7.35
N ALA A 164 0.46 -13.64 -7.39
CA ALA A 164 1.35 -12.67 -8.02
C ALA A 164 2.74 -12.66 -7.36
N ALA A 165 2.78 -12.66 -6.02
CA ALA A 165 4.02 -12.73 -5.26
C ALA A 165 4.79 -14.03 -5.52
N LYS A 166 4.09 -15.18 -5.56
CA LYS A 166 4.68 -16.48 -5.93
C LYS A 166 5.26 -16.49 -7.35
N ALA A 167 4.63 -15.75 -8.28
CA ALA A 167 5.08 -15.61 -9.66
C ALA A 167 6.15 -14.51 -9.85
N GLY A 168 6.61 -13.85 -8.80
CA GLY A 168 7.60 -12.77 -8.87
C GLY A 168 7.10 -11.49 -9.53
N GLN A 169 5.78 -11.26 -9.57
CA GLN A 169 5.22 -10.03 -10.13
C GLN A 169 5.44 -8.85 -9.18
N THR A 170 6.11 -7.81 -9.65
CA THR A 170 6.37 -6.62 -8.83
C THR A 170 5.11 -5.76 -8.59
N ILE A 171 4.17 -5.71 -9.54
CA ILE A 171 2.91 -4.98 -9.37
C ILE A 171 1.73 -5.86 -9.77
N TYR A 172 0.84 -6.10 -8.82
CA TYR A 172 -0.43 -6.79 -9.03
C TYR A 172 -1.59 -5.79 -9.03
N THR A 173 -2.34 -5.75 -10.13
CA THR A 173 -3.55 -4.95 -10.27
C THR A 173 -4.72 -5.91 -10.57
N PRO A 174 -5.71 -6.07 -9.66
CA PRO A 174 -6.88 -6.89 -9.92
C PRO A 174 -7.76 -6.22 -10.98
N ARG A 175 -8.63 -7.02 -11.64
CA ARG A 175 -9.58 -6.61 -12.68
C ARG A 175 -8.91 -5.98 -13.93
N LEU A 176 -9.42 -6.33 -15.09
CA LEU A 176 -8.95 -5.80 -16.39
C LEU A 176 -9.15 -4.28 -16.50
N PHE A 177 -10.26 -3.77 -15.95
CA PHE A 177 -10.54 -2.34 -15.91
C PHE A 177 -9.39 -1.54 -15.28
N TYR A 178 -8.88 -1.96 -14.13
CA TYR A 178 -7.80 -1.27 -13.44
C TYR A 178 -6.42 -1.50 -14.07
N LYS A 179 -6.22 -2.62 -14.77
CA LYS A 179 -5.02 -2.82 -15.60
C LYS A 179 -4.99 -1.83 -16.77
N PHE A 180 -6.14 -1.62 -17.42
CA PHE A 180 -6.26 -0.63 -18.46
C PHE A 180 -6.06 0.80 -17.93
N TYR A 181 -6.70 1.14 -16.79
CA TYR A 181 -6.49 2.42 -16.12
C TYR A 181 -5.00 2.67 -15.82
N ARG A 182 -4.28 1.67 -15.30
CA ARG A 182 -2.84 1.76 -15.06
C ARG A 182 -2.06 2.04 -16.34
N LEU A 183 -2.38 1.38 -17.43
CA LEU A 183 -1.74 1.61 -18.73
C LEU A 183 -2.01 3.04 -19.21
N LEU A 184 -3.25 3.48 -19.15
CA LEU A 184 -3.66 4.83 -19.53
C LEU A 184 -2.93 5.90 -18.72
N ALA A 185 -2.87 5.72 -17.38
CA ALA A 185 -2.17 6.65 -16.50
C ALA A 185 -0.66 6.73 -16.80
N LYS A 186 -0.05 5.64 -17.26
CA LYS A 186 1.37 5.62 -17.64
C LYS A 186 1.64 6.36 -18.97
N LEU A 187 0.69 6.33 -19.90
CA LEU A 187 0.86 6.90 -21.24
C LEU A 187 0.36 8.35 -21.35
N THR A 188 -0.45 8.80 -20.39
CA THR A 188 -1.08 10.12 -20.42
C THR A 188 -0.34 11.08 -19.47
N PRO A 189 -0.08 12.34 -19.90
CA PRO A 189 0.50 13.34 -19.00
C PRO A 189 -0.33 13.51 -17.72
N ALA A 190 0.33 13.57 -16.55
CA ALA A 190 -0.32 13.65 -15.24
C ALA A 190 -1.34 14.79 -15.13
N LYS A 191 -1.05 15.98 -15.72
CA LYS A 191 -1.97 17.14 -15.76
C LYS A 191 -3.31 16.83 -16.43
N LEU A 192 -3.31 15.93 -17.41
CA LEU A 192 -4.52 15.51 -18.11
C LEU A 192 -5.29 14.46 -17.33
N MET A 193 -4.57 13.49 -16.77
CA MET A 193 -5.15 12.44 -15.92
C MET A 193 -5.82 13.01 -14.67
N VAL A 194 -5.22 14.00 -14.02
CA VAL A 194 -5.78 14.68 -12.82
C VAL A 194 -7.17 15.27 -13.08
N LYS A 195 -7.42 15.77 -14.31
CA LYS A 195 -8.76 16.29 -14.68
C LYS A 195 -9.82 15.20 -14.76
N LEU A 196 -9.41 13.96 -15.08
CA LEU A 196 -10.30 12.80 -15.21
C LEU A 196 -10.53 12.09 -13.87
N THR A 197 -9.65 12.30 -12.89
CA THR A 197 -9.67 11.64 -11.57
C THR A 197 -10.17 12.55 -10.44
N LYS A 198 -10.79 13.70 -10.77
CA LYS A 198 -11.44 14.55 -9.76
C LYS A 198 -12.52 13.77 -9.03
N THR A 199 -12.36 13.63 -7.72
CA THR A 199 -13.31 13.03 -6.78
C THR A 199 -14.19 14.08 -6.11
#